data_d8865b1cefbcbac1dc2dd545572e8124
#
_entry.id   d8865b1cefbcbac1dc2dd545572e8124
#
_cell.length_a   1.000
_cell.length_b   1.000
_cell.length_c   1.000
_cell.angle_alpha   90.00
_cell.angle_beta   90.00
_cell.angle_gamma   90.00
#
_symmetry.space_group_name_H-M   'P 1'
#
loop_
_entity.id
_entity.type
_entity.pdbx_description
1 polymer ?
#
loop_
_entity_poly.entity_id
_entity_poly.type
_entity_poly.pdbx_seq_one_letter_code
_entity_poly.pdbx_strand_id
1 'polypeptide(L)'
;MTVGTPDVVTAISMVKNDEIDKFVALYEEEIIKDNTGKPIRVKTLGQKLYVDSVKQHDVTFGIGPAGTGKTFLAVTLAVTALKRGQVKRIILTRPAVEAGESLGFLPGDLKEKVDPYLRPVYDALYQILGKDQTTRLMEREIIEIAPLAYMRGRTLDDAFVILDEAQNTTIMQMKMFLTRLGFNSKMIVNGDISQIDLPRNVKSGLIDAQEKLKNIHQIDFVHFSAKDVVRHPVVAQIIRAYEPAPVKVEEKKQETE
;
A
#
# COMPACT_ATOMS: atom_id res chain seq x y z
N MET A 1 -26.79 11.13 -2.25
CA MET A 1 -25.63 10.25 -2.49
C MET A 1 -25.62 9.91 -3.97
N THR A 2 -24.57 10.25 -4.71
CA THR A 2 -24.44 9.87 -6.13
C THR A 2 -23.73 8.52 -6.20
N VAL A 3 -24.43 7.48 -6.64
CA VAL A 3 -23.88 6.13 -6.82
C VAL A 3 -23.29 6.03 -8.23
N GLY A 4 -22.01 5.74 -8.35
CA GLY A 4 -21.33 5.55 -9.63
C GLY A 4 -21.12 4.05 -9.97
N THR A 5 -20.67 3.78 -11.20
CA THR A 5 -20.38 2.41 -11.65
C THR A 5 -19.47 1.63 -10.68
N PRO A 6 -18.39 2.21 -10.11
CA PRO A 6 -17.55 1.51 -9.13
C PRO A 6 -18.30 1.06 -7.87
N ASP A 7 -19.28 1.88 -7.44
CA ASP A 7 -20.07 1.60 -6.24
C ASP A 7 -21.01 0.40 -6.47
N VAL A 8 -21.59 0.33 -7.68
CA VAL A 8 -22.41 -0.81 -8.09
C VAL A 8 -21.59 -2.10 -8.15
N VAL A 9 -20.38 -2.04 -8.70
CA VAL A 9 -19.45 -3.18 -8.74
C VAL A 9 -19.09 -3.65 -7.34
N THR A 10 -18.83 -2.72 -6.42
CA THR A 10 -18.58 -3.03 -5.01
C THR A 10 -19.80 -3.69 -4.36
N ALA A 11 -21.00 -3.15 -4.54
CA ALA A 11 -22.25 -3.71 -4.01
C ALA A 11 -22.46 -5.15 -4.51
N ILE A 12 -22.29 -5.39 -5.81
CA ILE A 12 -22.41 -6.73 -6.40
C ILE A 12 -21.39 -7.70 -5.78
N SER A 13 -20.15 -7.25 -5.57
CA SER A 13 -19.11 -8.07 -4.93
C SER A 13 -19.48 -8.42 -3.48
N MET A 14 -20.01 -7.46 -2.73
CA MET A 14 -20.44 -7.67 -1.34
C MET A 14 -21.65 -8.60 -1.24
N VAL A 15 -22.61 -8.49 -2.16
CA VAL A 15 -23.73 -9.46 -2.24
C VAL A 15 -23.20 -10.88 -2.47
N LYS A 16 -22.24 -11.06 -3.38
CA LYS A 16 -21.66 -12.39 -3.66
C LYS A 16 -20.87 -12.98 -2.49
N ASN A 17 -20.40 -12.14 -1.57
CA ASN A 17 -19.65 -12.55 -0.38
C ASN A 17 -20.52 -12.57 0.90
N ASP A 18 -21.83 -12.32 0.79
CA ASP A 18 -22.77 -12.23 1.94
C ASP A 18 -22.39 -11.14 2.95
N GLU A 19 -21.93 -9.98 2.44
CA GLU A 19 -21.43 -8.84 3.23
C GLU A 19 -22.21 -7.54 2.96
N ILE A 20 -23.37 -7.62 2.28
CA ILE A 20 -24.11 -6.43 1.81
C ILE A 20 -24.62 -5.54 2.96
N ASP A 21 -24.90 -6.12 4.11
CA ASP A 21 -25.32 -5.41 5.34
C ASP A 21 -24.26 -4.38 5.82
N LYS A 22 -22.98 -4.62 5.50
CA LYS A 22 -21.87 -3.74 5.81
C LYS A 22 -21.67 -2.61 4.79
N PHE A 23 -22.41 -2.64 3.66
CA PHE A 23 -22.23 -1.69 2.56
C PHE A 23 -22.44 -0.23 2.99
N VAL A 24 -23.46 0.04 3.79
CA VAL A 24 -23.78 1.38 4.28
C VAL A 24 -22.59 1.96 5.08
N ALA A 25 -22.03 1.15 5.99
CA ALA A 25 -20.92 1.56 6.84
C ALA A 25 -19.64 1.94 6.04
N LEU A 26 -19.44 1.35 4.85
CA LEU A 26 -18.34 1.72 3.96
C LEU A 26 -18.53 3.10 3.31
N TYR A 27 -19.80 3.52 3.12
CA TYR A 27 -20.13 4.76 2.40
C TYR A 27 -20.36 5.97 3.30
N GLU A 28 -20.53 5.77 4.60
CA GLU A 28 -20.75 6.86 5.56
C GLU A 28 -19.48 7.68 5.80
N GLU A 29 -18.31 7.07 5.68
CA GLU A 29 -17.05 7.74 5.99
C GLU A 29 -16.31 8.21 4.72
N GLU A 30 -16.27 9.53 4.55
CA GLU A 30 -15.42 10.19 3.57
C GLU A 30 -14.04 10.43 4.18
N ILE A 31 -12.98 9.92 3.55
CA ILE A 31 -11.60 10.15 4.00
C ILE A 31 -11.21 11.60 3.68
N ILE A 32 -11.37 11.99 2.41
CA ILE A 32 -11.07 13.31 1.87
C ILE A 32 -11.76 13.48 0.50
N LYS A 33 -11.82 14.69 -0.02
CA LYS A 33 -12.16 14.95 -1.43
C LYS A 33 -10.90 15.05 -2.28
N ASP A 34 -10.95 14.49 -3.48
CA ASP A 34 -9.90 14.61 -4.47
C ASP A 34 -9.82 16.04 -5.06
N ASN A 35 -8.89 16.29 -5.98
CA ASN A 35 -8.68 17.59 -6.61
C ASN A 35 -9.87 18.07 -7.47
N THR A 36 -10.80 17.18 -7.81
CA THR A 36 -12.05 17.51 -8.55
C THR A 36 -13.25 17.70 -7.63
N GLY A 37 -13.06 17.54 -6.31
CA GLY A 37 -14.13 17.61 -5.32
C GLY A 37 -14.89 16.29 -5.11
N LYS A 38 -14.47 15.19 -5.77
CA LYS A 38 -15.08 13.87 -5.60
C LYS A 38 -14.64 13.24 -4.29
N PRO A 39 -15.57 12.70 -3.47
CA PRO A 39 -15.21 12.05 -2.23
C PRO A 39 -14.42 10.76 -2.45
N ILE A 40 -13.33 10.59 -1.71
CA ILE A 40 -12.57 9.34 -1.60
C ILE A 40 -13.06 8.58 -0.39
N ARG A 41 -13.52 7.34 -0.62
CA ARG A 41 -14.04 6.42 0.40
C ARG A 41 -13.37 5.06 0.28
N VAL A 42 -13.46 4.28 1.33
CA VAL A 42 -13.11 2.86 1.29
C VAL A 42 -14.12 2.08 0.44
N LYS A 43 -13.68 1.04 -0.22
CA LYS A 43 -14.52 0.22 -1.12
C LYS A 43 -14.67 -1.23 -0.63
N THR A 44 -13.85 -1.66 0.32
CA THR A 44 -13.87 -3.01 0.88
C THR A 44 -13.70 -2.98 2.39
N LEU A 45 -14.07 -4.07 3.05
CA LEU A 45 -13.88 -4.20 4.49
C LEU A 45 -12.40 -4.20 4.88
N GLY A 46 -11.53 -4.85 4.09
CA GLY A 46 -10.09 -4.81 4.32
C GLY A 46 -9.54 -3.38 4.24
N GLN A 47 -10.03 -2.56 3.29
CA GLN A 47 -9.69 -1.15 3.23
C GLN A 47 -10.17 -0.37 4.46
N LYS A 48 -11.37 -0.68 4.97
CA LYS A 48 -11.90 -0.05 6.19
C LYS A 48 -11.03 -0.38 7.40
N LEU A 49 -10.72 -1.66 7.61
CA LEU A 49 -9.83 -2.10 8.69
C LEU A 49 -8.46 -1.42 8.60
N TYR A 50 -7.92 -1.28 7.40
CA TYR A 50 -6.63 -0.60 7.20
C TYR A 50 -6.69 0.88 7.57
N VAL A 51 -7.72 1.60 7.15
CA VAL A 51 -7.92 3.01 7.50
C VAL A 51 -8.07 3.17 9.01
N ASP A 52 -8.83 2.30 9.66
CA ASP A 52 -9.05 2.35 11.11
C ASP A 52 -7.77 2.02 11.89
N SER A 53 -7.00 1.02 11.43
CA SER A 53 -5.70 0.68 11.99
C SER A 53 -4.72 1.86 11.92
N VAL A 54 -4.60 2.53 10.77
CA VAL A 54 -3.73 3.71 10.61
C VAL A 54 -4.13 4.85 11.54
N LYS A 55 -5.42 5.02 11.82
CA LYS A 55 -5.87 6.05 12.77
C LYS A 55 -5.45 5.75 14.21
N GLN A 56 -5.44 4.48 14.60
CA GLN A 56 -5.25 4.02 15.98
C GLN A 56 -3.78 3.72 16.34
N HIS A 57 -2.94 3.31 15.39
CA HIS A 57 -1.59 2.86 15.66
C HIS A 57 -0.53 3.82 15.09
N ASP A 58 0.66 3.79 15.66
CA ASP A 58 1.81 4.59 15.20
C ASP A 58 2.43 3.99 13.94
N VAL A 59 2.43 2.65 13.85
CA VAL A 59 2.94 1.89 12.70
C VAL A 59 1.87 0.90 12.22
N THR A 60 1.49 0.98 10.95
CA THR A 60 0.55 0.04 10.34
C THR A 60 1.18 -0.65 9.14
N PHE A 61 1.14 -1.98 9.15
CA PHE A 61 1.52 -2.80 8.01
C PHE A 61 0.29 -3.16 7.20
N GLY A 62 0.31 -2.84 5.90
CA GLY A 62 -0.70 -3.25 4.93
C GLY A 62 -0.16 -4.35 4.02
N ILE A 63 -0.54 -5.61 4.26
CA ILE A 63 0.01 -6.79 3.58
C ILE A 63 -1.05 -7.45 2.71
N GLY A 64 -0.74 -7.71 1.45
CA GLY A 64 -1.65 -8.44 0.56
C GLY A 64 -1.47 -8.09 -0.91
N PRO A 65 -2.32 -8.68 -1.79
CA PRO A 65 -2.11 -8.66 -3.23
C PRO A 65 -2.19 -7.27 -3.84
N ALA A 66 -1.60 -7.12 -5.02
CA ALA A 66 -1.70 -5.89 -5.80
C ALA A 66 -3.15 -5.58 -6.19
N GLY A 67 -3.47 -4.28 -6.31
CA GLY A 67 -4.82 -3.82 -6.69
C GLY A 67 -5.81 -3.71 -5.52
N THR A 68 -5.40 -3.91 -4.28
CA THR A 68 -6.23 -3.70 -3.08
C THR A 68 -6.26 -2.23 -2.62
N GLY A 69 -5.53 -1.33 -3.28
CA GLY A 69 -5.53 0.10 -3.01
C GLY A 69 -4.62 0.55 -1.85
N LYS A 70 -3.72 -0.29 -1.36
CA LYS A 70 -2.81 0.01 -0.23
C LYS A 70 -2.07 1.34 -0.41
N THR A 71 -1.33 1.48 -1.53
CA THR A 71 -0.54 2.69 -1.83
C THR A 71 -1.42 3.92 -1.95
N PHE A 72 -2.55 3.82 -2.67
CA PHE A 72 -3.49 4.92 -2.83
C PHE A 72 -4.08 5.38 -1.50
N LEU A 73 -4.53 4.46 -0.65
CA LEU A 73 -5.08 4.77 0.67
C LEU A 73 -4.02 5.34 1.61
N ALA A 74 -2.79 4.81 1.60
CA ALA A 74 -1.69 5.35 2.38
C ALA A 74 -1.41 6.81 2.03
N VAL A 75 -1.32 7.14 0.73
CA VAL A 75 -1.15 8.52 0.25
C VAL A 75 -2.35 9.38 0.63
N THR A 76 -3.59 8.86 0.49
CA THR A 76 -4.81 9.57 0.88
C THR A 76 -4.81 9.94 2.36
N LEU A 77 -4.44 9.02 3.23
CA LEU A 77 -4.36 9.23 4.67
C LEU A 77 -3.26 10.22 5.05
N ALA A 78 -2.09 10.13 4.40
CA ALA A 78 -1.00 11.05 4.62
C ALA A 78 -1.37 12.49 4.24
N VAL A 79 -2.00 12.67 3.07
CA VAL A 79 -2.49 14.00 2.63
C VAL A 79 -3.59 14.51 3.57
N THR A 80 -4.45 13.63 4.07
CA THR A 80 -5.49 13.99 5.04
C THR A 80 -4.86 14.48 6.35
N ALA A 81 -3.86 13.76 6.87
CA ALA A 81 -3.14 14.14 8.08
C ALA A 81 -2.40 15.48 7.90
N LEU A 82 -1.77 15.70 6.74
CA LEU A 82 -1.10 16.98 6.41
C LEU A 82 -2.11 18.14 6.35
N LYS A 83 -3.24 17.98 5.65
CA LYS A 83 -4.28 19.01 5.54
C LYS A 83 -4.93 19.33 6.89
N ARG A 84 -5.00 18.36 7.81
CA ARG A 84 -5.49 18.55 9.18
C ARG A 84 -4.44 19.10 10.15
N GLY A 85 -3.22 19.32 9.71
CA GLY A 85 -2.11 19.80 10.56
C GLY A 85 -1.65 18.78 11.61
N GLN A 86 -1.99 17.50 11.44
CA GLN A 86 -1.55 16.42 12.33
C GLN A 86 -0.06 16.08 12.13
N VAL A 87 0.44 16.33 10.92
CA VAL A 87 1.86 16.22 10.56
C VAL A 87 2.27 17.43 9.74
N LYS A 88 3.57 17.71 9.69
CA LYS A 88 4.14 18.85 8.93
C LYS A 88 4.67 18.44 7.57
N ARG A 89 4.94 17.15 7.36
CA ARG A 89 5.52 16.63 6.11
C ARG A 89 5.07 15.20 5.83
N ILE A 90 5.16 14.82 4.55
CA ILE A 90 4.93 13.46 4.06
C ILE A 90 6.24 12.96 3.46
N ILE A 91 6.65 11.76 3.83
CA ILE A 91 7.82 11.11 3.28
C ILE A 91 7.40 9.77 2.67
N LEU A 92 7.64 9.64 1.39
CA LEU A 92 7.32 8.45 0.60
C LEU A 92 8.62 7.79 0.17
N THR A 93 8.76 6.53 0.51
CA THR A 93 9.98 5.79 0.19
C THR A 93 9.67 4.40 -0.34
N ARG A 94 10.57 3.89 -1.15
CA ARG A 94 10.50 2.56 -1.74
C ARG A 94 11.90 1.95 -1.78
N PRO A 95 12.06 0.63 -1.54
CA PRO A 95 13.34 -0.02 -1.77
C PRO A 95 13.70 0.06 -3.25
N ALA A 96 14.95 0.38 -3.53
CA ALA A 96 15.49 0.27 -4.86
C ALA A 96 15.77 -1.23 -5.13
N VAL A 97 14.88 -1.91 -5.83
CA VAL A 97 15.06 -3.31 -6.22
C VAL A 97 15.24 -3.34 -7.73
N GLU A 98 16.27 -4.03 -8.15
CA GLU A 98 16.50 -4.35 -9.54
C GLU A 98 15.59 -5.53 -9.91
N ALA A 99 14.40 -5.26 -10.46
CA ALA A 99 13.55 -6.29 -11.05
C ALA A 99 14.20 -6.79 -12.37
N GLY A 100 15.22 -7.65 -12.26
CA GLY A 100 15.87 -8.27 -13.42
C GLY A 100 16.76 -7.35 -14.29
N GLU A 101 16.66 -6.03 -14.13
CA GLU A 101 17.54 -5.05 -14.78
C GLU A 101 18.34 -4.30 -13.71
N SER A 102 19.68 -4.39 -13.79
CA SER A 102 20.51 -3.73 -12.81
C SER A 102 20.40 -2.21 -12.96
N LEU A 103 20.04 -1.49 -11.88
CA LEU A 103 19.99 -0.03 -11.83
C LEU A 103 21.28 0.63 -12.35
N GLY A 104 22.38 -0.15 -12.40
CA GLY A 104 23.65 0.27 -12.96
C GLY A 104 23.61 0.62 -14.45
N PHE A 105 22.67 0.08 -15.22
CA PHE A 105 22.53 0.36 -16.66
C PHE A 105 21.68 1.59 -16.99
N LEU A 106 20.91 2.12 -16.05
CA LEU A 106 20.15 3.34 -16.28
C LEU A 106 21.06 4.56 -16.11
N PRO A 107 21.02 5.53 -17.04
CA PRO A 107 21.74 6.80 -16.90
C PRO A 107 21.11 7.65 -15.80
N GLY A 108 21.90 8.51 -15.16
CA GLY A 108 21.42 9.44 -14.13
C GLY A 108 21.81 9.06 -12.70
N ASP A 109 21.44 9.91 -11.75
CA ASP A 109 21.65 9.67 -10.33
C ASP A 109 20.65 8.63 -9.77
N LEU A 110 20.82 8.23 -8.51
CA LEU A 110 19.96 7.22 -7.88
C LEU A 110 18.49 7.65 -7.85
N LYS A 111 18.21 8.96 -7.70
CA LYS A 111 16.86 9.50 -7.68
C LYS A 111 16.21 9.37 -9.05
N GLU A 112 16.90 9.75 -10.11
CA GLU A 112 16.43 9.63 -11.49
C GLU A 112 16.16 8.17 -11.88
N LYS A 113 17.00 7.25 -11.43
CA LYS A 113 16.86 5.81 -11.68
C LYS A 113 15.65 5.19 -10.98
N VAL A 114 15.27 5.68 -9.82
CA VAL A 114 14.13 5.17 -9.03
C VAL A 114 12.81 5.84 -9.40
N ASP A 115 12.85 7.04 -10.02
CA ASP A 115 11.65 7.84 -10.36
C ASP A 115 10.57 7.06 -11.15
N PRO A 116 10.89 6.23 -12.17
CA PRO A 116 9.88 5.44 -12.88
C PRO A 116 9.09 4.48 -11.97
N TYR A 117 9.71 3.94 -10.94
CA TYR A 117 9.07 3.02 -10.00
C TYR A 117 8.19 3.73 -8.98
N LEU A 118 8.30 5.05 -8.86
CA LEU A 118 7.50 5.91 -7.98
C LEU A 118 6.24 6.46 -8.66
N ARG A 119 6.01 6.16 -9.94
CA ARG A 119 4.83 6.62 -10.69
C ARG A 119 3.50 6.37 -9.98
N PRO A 120 3.21 5.20 -9.39
CA PRO A 120 1.94 4.98 -8.68
C PRO A 120 1.73 5.96 -7.52
N VAL A 121 2.80 6.40 -6.87
CA VAL A 121 2.78 7.38 -5.80
C VAL A 121 2.46 8.78 -6.34
N TYR A 122 3.12 9.18 -7.44
CA TYR A 122 2.83 10.45 -8.12
C TYR A 122 1.39 10.51 -8.62
N ASP A 123 0.89 9.41 -9.23
CA ASP A 123 -0.48 9.33 -9.73
C ASP A 123 -1.50 9.51 -8.60
N ALA A 124 -1.26 8.89 -7.43
CA ALA A 124 -2.09 9.07 -6.26
C ALA A 124 -2.07 10.53 -5.76
N LEU A 125 -0.88 11.14 -5.63
CA LEU A 125 -0.75 12.54 -5.23
C LEU A 125 -1.46 13.49 -6.20
N TYR A 126 -1.29 13.29 -7.52
CA TYR A 126 -1.92 14.11 -8.54
C TYR A 126 -3.44 13.96 -8.53
N GLN A 127 -3.96 12.77 -8.30
CA GLN A 127 -5.39 12.54 -8.15
C GLN A 127 -5.96 13.27 -6.92
N ILE A 128 -5.24 13.28 -5.80
CA ILE A 128 -5.75 13.83 -4.53
C ILE A 128 -5.54 15.33 -4.41
N LEU A 129 -4.39 15.84 -4.85
CA LEU A 129 -3.97 17.23 -4.70
C LEU A 129 -4.03 18.04 -6.00
N GLY A 130 -3.99 17.38 -7.15
CA GLY A 130 -3.68 18.00 -8.43
C GLY A 130 -2.18 18.19 -8.64
N LYS A 131 -1.77 18.33 -9.90
CA LYS A 131 -0.36 18.40 -10.29
C LYS A 131 0.34 19.63 -9.70
N ASP A 132 -0.26 20.80 -9.85
CA ASP A 132 0.37 22.07 -9.42
C ASP A 132 0.59 22.13 -7.91
N GLN A 133 -0.39 21.68 -7.12
CA GLN A 133 -0.24 21.67 -5.66
C GLN A 133 0.80 20.64 -5.23
N THR A 134 0.82 19.45 -5.83
CA THR A 134 1.83 18.43 -5.56
C THR A 134 3.23 18.97 -5.83
N THR A 135 3.46 19.59 -6.99
CA THR A 135 4.77 20.17 -7.34
C THR A 135 5.20 21.23 -6.33
N ARG A 136 4.31 22.16 -5.97
CA ARG A 136 4.63 23.18 -4.94
C ARG A 136 5.00 22.60 -3.57
N LEU A 137 4.30 21.54 -3.15
CA LEU A 137 4.59 20.89 -1.87
C LEU A 137 5.92 20.13 -1.91
N MET A 138 6.29 19.57 -3.05
CA MET A 138 7.58 18.92 -3.25
C MET A 138 8.74 19.95 -3.31
N GLU A 139 8.57 21.06 -4.02
CA GLU A 139 9.56 22.16 -4.06
C GLU A 139 9.82 22.76 -2.67
N ARG A 140 8.82 22.75 -1.80
CA ARG A 140 8.92 23.20 -0.41
C ARG A 140 9.36 22.12 0.56
N GLU A 141 9.70 20.92 0.08
CA GLU A 141 10.10 19.76 0.87
C GLU A 141 9.05 19.31 1.91
N ILE A 142 7.78 19.72 1.72
CA ILE A 142 6.64 19.25 2.53
C ILE A 142 6.26 17.84 2.13
N ILE A 143 6.38 17.51 0.84
CA ILE A 143 6.30 16.13 0.33
C ILE A 143 7.68 15.76 -0.20
N GLU A 144 8.25 14.74 0.37
CA GLU A 144 9.53 14.15 -0.05
C GLU A 144 9.28 12.75 -0.61
N ILE A 145 9.81 12.49 -1.81
CA ILE A 145 9.84 11.16 -2.41
C ILE A 145 11.29 10.78 -2.62
N ALA A 146 11.74 9.71 -1.95
CA ALA A 146 13.15 9.35 -1.92
C ALA A 146 13.36 7.83 -1.82
N PRO A 147 14.46 7.30 -2.36
CA PRO A 147 14.87 5.91 -2.14
C PRO A 147 15.03 5.61 -0.64
N LEU A 148 14.73 4.37 -0.24
CA LEU A 148 14.84 3.92 1.14
C LEU A 148 16.23 4.17 1.77
N ALA A 149 17.28 4.08 0.97
CA ALA A 149 18.65 4.33 1.43
C ALA A 149 18.85 5.73 2.03
N TYR A 150 18.07 6.74 1.58
CA TYR A 150 18.16 8.13 2.04
C TYR A 150 17.52 8.36 3.42
N MET A 151 16.87 7.34 3.97
CA MET A 151 16.31 7.38 5.33
C MET A 151 17.37 7.12 6.41
N ARG A 152 18.54 6.61 6.02
CA ARG A 152 19.61 6.24 6.97
C ARG A 152 20.12 7.47 7.73
N GLY A 153 20.25 7.35 9.07
CA GLY A 153 20.77 8.41 9.93
C GLY A 153 19.78 9.55 10.23
N ARG A 154 18.55 9.46 9.75
CA ARG A 154 17.50 10.48 9.98
C ARG A 154 16.65 10.12 11.19
N THR A 155 16.02 11.12 11.80
CA THR A 155 14.85 10.99 12.68
C THR A 155 13.71 11.74 12.02
N LEU A 156 12.57 11.09 11.87
CA LEU A 156 11.45 11.59 11.08
C LEU A 156 10.33 12.07 12.01
N ASP A 157 10.53 13.25 12.61
CA ASP A 157 9.56 13.90 13.49
C ASP A 157 8.48 14.64 12.68
N ASP A 158 7.28 14.78 13.27
CA ASP A 158 6.13 15.48 12.71
C ASP A 158 5.80 15.03 11.27
N ALA A 159 6.01 13.75 10.96
CA ALA A 159 5.96 13.22 9.61
C ALA A 159 4.96 12.07 9.45
N PHE A 160 4.33 12.01 8.28
CA PHE A 160 3.64 10.82 7.82
C PHE A 160 4.54 10.09 6.83
N VAL A 161 5.01 8.91 7.21
CA VAL A 161 6.04 8.17 6.47
C VAL A 161 5.43 6.92 5.84
N ILE A 162 5.68 6.72 4.54
CA ILE A 162 5.17 5.56 3.80
C ILE A 162 6.34 4.81 3.18
N LEU A 163 6.46 3.52 3.49
CA LEU A 163 7.31 2.57 2.78
C LEU A 163 6.42 1.69 1.91
N ASP A 164 6.55 1.81 0.61
CA ASP A 164 5.84 0.97 -0.36
C ASP A 164 6.75 -0.14 -0.90
N GLU A 165 6.17 -1.26 -1.38
CA GLU A 165 6.87 -2.47 -1.84
C GLU A 165 7.86 -3.05 -0.80
N ALA A 166 7.46 -3.00 0.46
CA ALA A 166 8.30 -3.36 1.60
C ALA A 166 8.74 -4.83 1.63
N GLN A 167 8.07 -5.74 0.89
CA GLN A 167 8.50 -7.12 0.73
C GLN A 167 9.91 -7.23 0.13
N ASN A 168 10.31 -6.20 -0.61
CA ASN A 168 11.60 -6.11 -1.27
C ASN A 168 12.68 -5.44 -0.40
N THR A 169 12.46 -5.29 0.89
CA THR A 169 13.50 -4.87 1.84
C THR A 169 14.21 -6.07 2.43
N THR A 170 15.50 -5.93 2.70
CA THR A 170 16.21 -6.85 3.59
C THR A 170 15.82 -6.60 5.05
N ILE A 171 16.11 -7.56 5.96
CA ILE A 171 15.88 -7.40 7.42
C ILE A 171 16.57 -6.14 7.95
N MET A 172 17.80 -5.89 7.50
CA MET A 172 18.57 -4.71 7.93
C MET A 172 17.94 -3.40 7.45
N GLN A 173 17.43 -3.35 6.22
CA GLN A 173 16.75 -2.18 5.67
C GLN A 173 15.43 -1.92 6.40
N MET A 174 14.62 -2.94 6.65
CA MET A 174 13.38 -2.82 7.41
C MET A 174 13.64 -2.30 8.82
N LYS A 175 14.60 -2.90 9.55
CA LYS A 175 14.99 -2.42 10.88
C LYS A 175 15.49 -0.98 10.84
N MET A 176 16.36 -0.65 9.87
CA MET A 176 16.86 0.72 9.68
C MET A 176 15.69 1.70 9.48
N PHE A 177 14.72 1.37 8.64
CA PHE A 177 13.57 2.22 8.35
C PHE A 177 12.66 2.41 9.57
N LEU A 178 12.23 1.34 10.22
CA LEU A 178 11.32 1.40 11.37
C LEU A 178 11.89 2.21 12.53
N THR A 179 13.22 2.17 12.71
CA THR A 179 13.90 2.95 13.74
C THR A 179 14.10 4.43 13.38
N ARG A 180 13.53 4.89 12.26
CA ARG A 180 13.47 6.35 11.88
C ARG A 180 12.24 7.05 12.44
N LEU A 181 11.25 6.31 12.94
CA LEU A 181 10.04 6.90 13.51
C LEU A 181 10.41 7.91 14.60
N GLY A 182 10.00 9.14 14.40
CA GLY A 182 10.18 10.23 15.35
C GLY A 182 8.88 10.58 16.09
N PHE A 183 8.94 11.60 16.92
CA PHE A 183 7.77 12.07 17.67
C PHE A 183 6.72 12.69 16.75
N ASN A 184 5.43 12.54 17.12
CA ASN A 184 4.27 13.07 16.39
C ASN A 184 4.20 12.53 14.94
N SER A 185 4.71 11.33 14.71
CA SER A 185 4.78 10.75 13.37
C SER A 185 3.97 9.46 13.28
N LYS A 186 3.52 9.16 12.07
CA LYS A 186 2.89 7.89 11.71
C LYS A 186 3.67 7.23 10.59
N MET A 187 3.69 5.91 10.62
CA MET A 187 4.42 5.11 9.64
C MET A 187 3.50 4.04 9.03
N ILE A 188 3.48 3.96 7.72
CA ILE A 188 2.80 2.91 6.97
C ILE A 188 3.85 2.08 6.22
N VAL A 189 3.69 0.76 6.29
CA VAL A 189 4.53 -0.21 5.58
C VAL A 189 3.65 -1.09 4.72
N ASN A 190 3.65 -0.88 3.42
CA ASN A 190 2.86 -1.65 2.46
C ASN A 190 3.71 -2.68 1.71
N GLY A 191 3.15 -3.87 1.51
CA GLY A 191 3.83 -4.88 0.72
C GLY A 191 2.95 -6.04 0.29
N ASP A 192 3.50 -6.84 -0.62
CA ASP A 192 2.88 -8.07 -1.13
C ASP A 192 3.89 -9.22 -1.02
N ILE A 193 3.68 -10.11 -0.06
CA ILE A 193 4.59 -11.25 0.19
C ILE A 193 4.61 -12.27 -0.95
N SER A 194 3.67 -12.20 -1.90
CA SER A 194 3.66 -13.04 -3.10
C SER A 194 4.57 -12.50 -4.22
N GLN A 195 5.03 -11.23 -4.11
CA GLN A 195 5.83 -10.53 -5.13
C GLN A 195 7.20 -10.12 -4.57
N ILE A 196 7.95 -11.09 -4.06
CA ILE A 196 9.30 -10.85 -3.52
C ILE A 196 10.32 -11.00 -4.65
N ASP A 197 10.98 -9.89 -5.01
CA ASP A 197 12.01 -9.84 -6.05
C ASP A 197 13.44 -9.92 -5.48
N LEU A 198 13.58 -10.17 -4.18
CA LEU A 198 14.89 -10.36 -3.53
C LEU A 198 15.56 -11.66 -4.01
N PRO A 199 16.90 -11.71 -4.02
CA PRO A 199 17.64 -12.95 -4.29
C PRO A 199 17.17 -14.08 -3.35
N ARG A 200 17.15 -15.34 -3.85
CA ARG A 200 16.59 -16.50 -3.13
C ARG A 200 17.19 -16.75 -1.73
N ASN A 201 18.42 -16.30 -1.50
CA ASN A 201 19.12 -16.45 -0.22
C ASN A 201 18.92 -15.26 0.73
N VAL A 202 18.11 -14.25 0.36
CA VAL A 202 17.85 -13.06 1.15
C VAL A 202 16.44 -13.12 1.70
N LYS A 203 16.29 -13.15 3.04
CA LYS A 203 14.99 -13.13 3.70
C LYS A 203 14.37 -11.72 3.62
N SER A 204 13.09 -11.65 3.26
CA SER A 204 12.33 -10.39 3.25
C SER A 204 12.21 -9.81 4.65
N GLY A 205 12.52 -8.51 4.76
CA GLY A 205 12.36 -7.73 5.98
C GLY A 205 10.90 -7.59 6.42
N LEU A 206 9.96 -7.61 5.47
CA LEU A 206 8.53 -7.56 5.76
C LEU A 206 8.07 -8.83 6.50
N ILE A 207 8.50 -10.01 6.05
CA ILE A 207 8.18 -11.29 6.71
C ILE A 207 8.80 -11.34 8.10
N ASP A 208 10.07 -10.94 8.23
CA ASP A 208 10.77 -10.91 9.52
C ASP A 208 10.11 -9.94 10.52
N ALA A 209 9.69 -8.76 10.05
CA ALA A 209 9.01 -7.77 10.87
C ALA A 209 7.66 -8.31 11.40
N GLN A 210 6.89 -8.98 10.56
CA GLN A 210 5.61 -9.58 10.96
C GLN A 210 5.78 -10.62 12.08
N GLU A 211 6.84 -11.43 12.02
CA GLU A 211 7.14 -12.41 13.06
C GLU A 211 7.54 -11.75 14.40
N LYS A 212 8.35 -10.69 14.34
CA LYS A 212 8.99 -10.09 15.50
C LYS A 212 8.16 -9.01 16.21
N LEU A 213 7.34 -8.28 15.45
CA LEU A 213 6.68 -7.07 15.96
C LEU A 213 5.20 -7.27 16.30
N LYS A 214 4.63 -8.44 16.08
CA LYS A 214 3.19 -8.75 16.28
C LYS A 214 2.65 -8.51 17.69
N ASN A 215 3.52 -8.43 18.71
CA ASN A 215 3.12 -8.24 20.09
C ASN A 215 3.36 -6.79 20.60
N ILE A 216 3.71 -5.86 19.71
CA ILE A 216 3.91 -4.45 20.09
C ILE A 216 2.59 -3.72 19.86
N HIS A 217 1.99 -3.21 20.95
CA HIS A 217 0.65 -2.62 20.95
C HIS A 217 0.48 -1.43 19.97
N GLN A 218 1.54 -0.66 19.72
CA GLN A 218 1.52 0.49 18.81
C GLN A 218 1.68 0.11 17.34
N ILE A 219 1.84 -1.19 17.02
CA ILE A 219 2.04 -1.72 15.68
C ILE A 219 0.89 -2.66 15.33
N ASP A 220 0.30 -2.46 14.15
CA ASP A 220 -0.75 -3.34 13.67
C ASP A 220 -0.45 -3.89 12.27
N PHE A 221 -0.99 -5.08 11.99
CA PHE A 221 -0.82 -5.82 10.74
C PHE A 221 -2.18 -6.10 10.12
N VAL A 222 -2.50 -5.38 9.06
CA VAL A 222 -3.74 -5.57 8.29
C VAL A 222 -3.47 -6.41 7.05
N HIS A 223 -4.18 -7.52 6.94
CA HIS A 223 -4.08 -8.44 5.81
C HIS A 223 -5.21 -8.21 4.81
N PHE A 224 -4.84 -7.86 3.59
CA PHE A 224 -5.75 -7.82 2.46
C PHE A 224 -5.82 -9.18 1.77
N SER A 225 -6.99 -9.51 1.28
CA SER A 225 -7.26 -10.74 0.54
C SER A 225 -7.63 -10.46 -0.92
N ALA A 226 -7.84 -11.52 -1.70
CA ALA A 226 -8.36 -11.38 -3.06
C ALA A 226 -9.74 -10.70 -3.13
N LYS A 227 -10.53 -10.74 -2.04
CA LYS A 227 -11.83 -10.04 -1.95
C LYS A 227 -11.69 -8.52 -1.93
N ASP A 228 -10.53 -8.01 -1.51
CA ASP A 228 -10.23 -6.57 -1.43
C ASP A 228 -9.66 -5.99 -2.73
N VAL A 229 -9.49 -6.82 -3.76
CA VAL A 229 -8.97 -6.37 -5.06
C VAL A 229 -10.03 -5.54 -5.78
N VAL A 230 -9.74 -4.25 -5.97
CA VAL A 230 -10.61 -3.30 -6.67
C VAL A 230 -10.06 -3.10 -8.09
N ARG A 231 -10.57 -3.86 -9.04
CA ARG A 231 -10.15 -3.81 -10.44
C ARG A 231 -11.36 -3.78 -11.38
N HIS A 232 -11.12 -3.33 -12.61
CA HIS A 232 -12.14 -3.41 -13.64
C HIS A 232 -12.53 -4.88 -13.87
N PRO A 233 -13.84 -5.21 -14.03
CA PRO A 233 -14.30 -6.60 -14.19
C PRO A 233 -13.59 -7.39 -15.29
N VAL A 234 -13.26 -6.73 -16.42
CA VAL A 234 -12.49 -7.35 -17.51
C VAL A 234 -11.07 -7.74 -17.06
N VAL A 235 -10.41 -6.91 -16.23
CA VAL A 235 -9.06 -7.25 -15.72
C VAL A 235 -9.10 -8.48 -14.82
N ALA A 236 -10.14 -8.62 -14.01
CA ALA A 236 -10.34 -9.82 -13.19
C ALA A 236 -10.53 -11.07 -14.06
N GLN A 237 -11.24 -10.96 -15.18
CA GLN A 237 -11.41 -12.06 -16.14
C GLN A 237 -10.10 -12.42 -16.85
N ILE A 238 -9.31 -11.42 -17.25
CA ILE A 238 -8.00 -11.63 -17.86
C ILE A 238 -7.09 -12.41 -16.90
N ILE A 239 -7.00 -11.98 -15.63
CA ILE A 239 -6.15 -12.65 -14.64
C ILE A 239 -6.54 -14.12 -14.50
N ARG A 240 -7.84 -14.41 -14.34
CA ARG A 240 -8.33 -15.79 -14.24
C ARG A 240 -8.03 -16.64 -15.49
N ALA A 241 -8.03 -16.02 -16.66
CA ALA A 241 -7.71 -16.73 -17.92
C ALA A 241 -6.23 -17.12 -18.01
N TYR A 242 -5.34 -16.39 -17.34
CA TYR A 242 -3.90 -16.68 -17.27
C TYR A 242 -3.50 -17.52 -16.05
N GLU A 243 -4.39 -17.71 -15.08
CA GLU A 243 -4.14 -18.65 -13.97
C GLU A 243 -4.12 -20.10 -14.53
N PRO A 244 -3.11 -20.92 -14.15
CA PRO A 244 -3.09 -22.32 -14.54
C PRO A 244 -4.34 -23.03 -14.01
N ALA A 245 -4.98 -23.83 -14.86
CA ALA A 245 -6.15 -24.62 -14.45
C ALA A 245 -5.80 -25.46 -13.21
N PRO A 246 -6.70 -25.55 -12.20
CA PRO A 246 -6.43 -26.36 -11.02
C PRO A 246 -6.14 -27.78 -11.45
N VAL A 247 -4.96 -28.29 -11.08
CA VAL A 247 -4.57 -29.69 -11.35
C VAL A 247 -5.60 -30.55 -10.62
N LYS A 248 -6.45 -31.22 -11.35
CA LYS A 248 -7.34 -32.27 -10.80
C LYS A 248 -6.43 -33.38 -10.26
N VAL A 249 -6.30 -33.45 -8.95
CA VAL A 249 -5.73 -34.63 -8.31
C VAL A 249 -6.74 -35.75 -8.51
N GLU A 250 -6.49 -36.65 -9.46
CA GLU A 250 -7.24 -37.90 -9.57
C GLU A 250 -6.94 -38.73 -8.31
N GLU A 251 -7.92 -38.85 -7.43
CA GLU A 251 -7.91 -39.84 -6.37
C GLU A 251 -7.84 -41.22 -7.00
N LYS A 252 -6.67 -41.83 -6.99
CA LYS A 252 -6.55 -43.27 -7.27
C LYS A 252 -7.35 -44.03 -6.24
N LYS A 253 -8.53 -44.54 -6.63
CA LYS A 253 -9.22 -45.58 -5.89
C LYS A 253 -8.26 -46.77 -5.78
N GLN A 254 -7.80 -47.04 -4.55
CA GLN A 254 -7.20 -48.33 -4.23
C GLN A 254 -8.33 -49.37 -4.28
N GLU A 255 -8.35 -50.19 -5.32
CA GLU A 255 -9.04 -51.44 -5.32
C GLU A 255 -8.31 -52.37 -4.36
N THR A 256 -8.95 -52.66 -3.25
CA THR A 256 -8.58 -53.75 -2.33
C THR A 256 -9.24 -55.03 -2.86
N GLU A 257 -8.41 -55.95 -3.31
CA GLU A 257 -8.74 -57.40 -3.37
C GLU A 257 -8.62 -58.02 -1.96
#